data_b3005042dce7c25beb9cf0993d037811
#
_entry.id   b3005042dce7c25beb9cf0993d037811
#
_cell.length_a   1.000
_cell.length_b   1.000
_cell.length_c   1.000
_cell.angle_alpha   90.00
_cell.angle_beta   90.00
_cell.angle_gamma   90.00
#
_symmetry.space_group_name_H-M   'P 1'
#
loop_
_entity.id
_entity.type
_entity.pdbx_description
1 polymer ?
#
loop_
_entity_poly.entity_id
_entity_poly.type
_entity_poly.pdbx_seq_one_letter_code
_entity_poly.pdbx_strand_id
1 'polypeptide(L)'
;MTLSETTNGRLSDIIRYLMVYGVLLVSPPVIVAICVVVVDRLHGGTMDSDSVWQTPFMTASMLLGTVLAIVVFLWRRWAVLGLGRIRRADVLKVFLMAIVLFIGWYLPEELLQRLVEVPDNLSDKEFEQLTSGLAGLIDTAVVAPISEELLCRGAILGTLLKMMPRRPWVAIVISALIFGVIHLNPVQMVFGALYGLLLGWLAWRTGSLLPSIVVHVANNTTVMLMPASAEKVIVNMSLITEVLLAGVSLIVLFTALRWFNLRYKYI
;
A
#
# COMPACT_ATOMS: atom_id res chain seq x y z
N MET A 1 1.58 -22.54 -6.11
CA MET A 1 0.51 -21.60 -6.50
C MET A 1 1.15 -20.23 -6.76
N THR A 2 0.86 -19.62 -7.86
CA THR A 2 1.49 -18.38 -8.30
C THR A 2 0.63 -17.18 -7.90
N LEU A 3 1.27 -16.07 -7.49
CA LEU A 3 0.59 -14.81 -7.18
C LEU A 3 -0.13 -14.19 -8.41
N SER A 4 0.22 -14.67 -9.60
CA SER A 4 -0.39 -14.30 -10.88
C SER A 4 -0.51 -15.53 -11.78
N GLU A 5 -1.62 -15.70 -12.47
CA GLU A 5 -1.88 -16.87 -13.33
C GLU A 5 -1.56 -16.63 -14.83
N THR A 6 -1.82 -15.43 -15.33
CA THR A 6 -1.82 -15.14 -16.77
C THR A 6 -0.54 -14.50 -17.32
N THR A 7 0.48 -14.32 -16.48
CA THR A 7 1.72 -13.68 -16.93
C THR A 7 2.67 -14.69 -17.57
N ASN A 8 3.28 -14.28 -18.67
CA ASN A 8 4.34 -15.04 -19.33
C ASN A 8 5.73 -14.76 -18.74
N GLY A 9 5.81 -13.94 -17.66
CA GLY A 9 7.06 -13.54 -17.03
C GLY A 9 7.91 -12.64 -17.93
N ARG A 10 7.31 -11.61 -18.57
CA ARG A 10 8.02 -10.66 -19.43
C ARG A 10 8.04 -9.27 -18.81
N LEU A 11 9.08 -8.50 -19.10
CA LEU A 11 9.17 -7.10 -18.69
C LEU A 11 8.02 -6.25 -19.25
N SER A 12 7.57 -6.56 -20.48
CA SER A 12 6.40 -5.91 -21.10
C SER A 12 5.11 -6.10 -20.29
N ASP A 13 4.98 -7.19 -19.53
CA ASP A 13 3.83 -7.39 -18.64
C ASP A 13 3.85 -6.37 -17.50
N ILE A 14 5.02 -6.13 -16.90
CA ILE A 14 5.18 -5.14 -15.81
C ILE A 14 4.85 -3.74 -16.31
N ILE A 15 5.38 -3.34 -17.47
CA ILE A 15 5.08 -2.04 -18.10
C ILE A 15 3.56 -1.90 -18.31
N ARG A 16 2.92 -2.94 -18.87
CA ARG A 16 1.46 -2.95 -19.09
C ARG A 16 0.68 -2.79 -17.78
N TYR A 17 1.08 -3.45 -16.68
CA TYR A 17 0.42 -3.32 -15.38
C TYR A 17 0.51 -1.90 -14.85
N LEU A 18 1.69 -1.30 -14.89
CA LEU A 18 1.91 0.08 -14.45
C LEU A 18 1.11 1.08 -15.30
N MET A 19 1.11 0.92 -16.63
CA MET A 19 0.33 1.78 -17.52
C MET A 19 -1.17 1.67 -17.26
N VAL A 20 -1.71 0.46 -17.18
CA VAL A 20 -3.15 0.25 -16.95
C VAL A 20 -3.54 0.75 -15.56
N TYR A 21 -2.73 0.48 -14.54
CA TYR A 21 -2.97 0.97 -13.19
C TYR A 21 -2.99 2.51 -13.15
N GLY A 22 -1.98 3.16 -13.71
CA GLY A 22 -1.91 4.63 -13.78
C GLY A 22 -3.09 5.25 -14.53
N VAL A 23 -3.50 4.66 -15.68
CA VAL A 23 -4.68 5.15 -16.41
C VAL A 23 -5.95 5.01 -15.58
N LEU A 24 -6.15 3.89 -14.88
CA LEU A 24 -7.34 3.66 -14.06
C LEU A 24 -7.41 4.59 -12.86
N LEU A 25 -6.28 4.94 -12.25
CA LEU A 25 -6.25 5.88 -11.12
C LEU A 25 -6.46 7.33 -11.57
N VAL A 26 -5.86 7.74 -12.69
CA VAL A 26 -5.84 9.14 -13.12
C VAL A 26 -7.10 9.52 -13.93
N SER A 27 -7.64 8.60 -14.74
CA SER A 27 -8.74 8.97 -15.66
C SER A 27 -10.04 9.38 -14.97
N PRO A 28 -10.54 8.73 -13.89
CA PRO A 28 -11.78 9.17 -13.27
C PRO A 28 -11.69 10.58 -12.66
N PRO A 29 -10.66 10.91 -11.83
CA PRO A 29 -10.56 12.28 -11.29
C PRO A 29 -10.35 13.34 -12.37
N VAL A 30 -9.59 13.06 -13.44
CA VAL A 30 -9.42 14.01 -14.55
C VAL A 30 -10.75 14.25 -15.29
N ILE A 31 -11.54 13.21 -15.55
CA ILE A 31 -12.86 13.34 -16.19
C ILE A 31 -13.79 14.17 -15.28
N VAL A 32 -13.84 13.88 -13.98
CA VAL A 32 -14.66 14.62 -13.03
C VAL A 32 -14.22 16.08 -12.94
N ALA A 33 -12.92 16.36 -12.88
CA ALA A 33 -12.39 17.73 -12.87
C ALA A 33 -12.84 18.52 -14.11
N ILE A 34 -12.72 17.93 -15.29
CA ILE A 34 -13.19 18.56 -16.54
C ILE A 34 -14.70 18.82 -16.48
N CYS A 35 -15.50 17.85 -16.06
CA CYS A 35 -16.96 18.01 -15.95
C CYS A 35 -17.34 19.13 -14.97
N VAL A 36 -16.71 19.19 -13.80
CA VAL A 36 -16.97 20.22 -12.78
C VAL A 36 -16.65 21.60 -13.34
N VAL A 37 -15.48 21.79 -13.96
CA VAL A 37 -15.09 23.07 -14.55
C VAL A 37 -16.03 23.47 -15.68
N VAL A 38 -16.39 22.56 -16.58
CA VAL A 38 -17.30 22.85 -17.70
C VAL A 38 -18.69 23.26 -17.18
N VAL A 39 -19.24 22.53 -16.20
CA VAL A 39 -20.55 22.86 -15.61
C VAL A 39 -20.51 24.23 -14.92
N ASP A 40 -19.46 24.53 -14.15
CA ASP A 40 -19.26 25.82 -13.50
C ASP A 40 -19.23 26.96 -14.54
N ARG A 41 -18.45 26.81 -15.60
CA ARG A 41 -18.35 27.82 -16.68
C ARG A 41 -19.68 28.04 -17.41
N LEU A 42 -20.42 26.97 -17.69
CA LEU A 42 -21.75 27.08 -18.32
C LEU A 42 -22.78 27.85 -17.46
N HIS A 43 -22.60 27.85 -16.13
CA HIS A 43 -23.43 28.60 -15.19
C HIS A 43 -22.84 29.98 -14.82
N GLY A 44 -21.80 30.44 -15.52
CA GLY A 44 -21.16 31.74 -15.28
C GLY A 44 -20.23 31.78 -14.07
N GLY A 45 -19.84 30.63 -13.54
CA GLY A 45 -18.89 30.50 -12.43
C GLY A 45 -17.44 30.77 -12.84
N THR A 46 -16.59 31.00 -11.84
CA THR A 46 -15.14 31.28 -11.99
C THR A 46 -14.31 30.38 -11.09
N MET A 47 -14.79 29.15 -10.83
CA MET A 47 -14.10 28.20 -9.97
C MET A 47 -12.65 28.02 -10.40
N ASP A 48 -11.72 28.12 -9.47
CA ASP A 48 -10.31 27.85 -9.68
C ASP A 48 -9.97 26.36 -9.55
N SER A 49 -8.75 25.97 -9.95
CA SER A 49 -8.30 24.58 -9.89
C SER A 49 -8.34 24.00 -8.48
N ASP A 50 -7.98 24.80 -7.47
CA ASP A 50 -7.92 24.33 -6.08
C ASP A 50 -9.33 24.01 -5.54
N SER A 51 -10.31 24.82 -5.90
CA SER A 51 -11.73 24.58 -5.51
C SER A 51 -12.29 23.30 -6.14
N VAL A 52 -11.85 22.93 -7.34
CA VAL A 52 -12.26 21.68 -8.00
C VAL A 52 -11.83 20.46 -7.18
N TRP A 53 -10.58 20.47 -6.70
CA TRP A 53 -10.03 19.36 -5.90
C TRP A 53 -10.68 19.20 -4.52
N GLN A 54 -11.33 20.24 -4.01
CA GLN A 54 -12.05 20.22 -2.73
C GLN A 54 -13.47 19.63 -2.83
N THR A 55 -13.92 19.26 -4.03
CA THR A 55 -15.27 18.72 -4.18
C THR A 55 -15.35 17.25 -3.73
N PRO A 56 -16.46 16.82 -3.09
CA PRO A 56 -16.65 15.41 -2.74
C PRO A 56 -16.62 14.45 -3.94
N PHE A 57 -16.88 14.96 -5.14
CA PHE A 57 -16.81 14.18 -6.38
C PHE A 57 -15.38 13.75 -6.72
N MET A 58 -14.36 14.52 -6.29
CA MET A 58 -12.97 14.16 -6.54
C MET A 58 -12.56 12.93 -5.74
N THR A 59 -12.77 12.91 -4.43
CA THR A 59 -12.44 11.74 -3.59
C THR A 59 -13.27 10.51 -3.99
N ALA A 60 -14.54 10.69 -4.37
CA ALA A 60 -15.37 9.61 -4.90
C ALA A 60 -14.84 9.07 -6.24
N SER A 61 -14.31 9.94 -7.11
CA SER A 61 -13.72 9.50 -8.39
C SER A 61 -12.38 8.79 -8.22
N MET A 62 -11.58 9.17 -7.21
CA MET A 62 -10.36 8.45 -6.84
C MET A 62 -10.69 7.04 -6.35
N LEU A 63 -11.65 6.92 -5.43
CA LEU A 63 -12.16 5.63 -4.98
C LEU A 63 -12.68 4.77 -6.15
N LEU A 64 -13.38 5.37 -7.12
CA LEU A 64 -13.81 4.65 -8.32
C LEU A 64 -12.60 4.11 -9.12
N GLY A 65 -11.56 4.91 -9.29
CA GLY A 65 -10.33 4.50 -9.98
C GLY A 65 -9.65 3.30 -9.33
N THR A 66 -9.49 3.33 -8.01
CA THR A 66 -8.91 2.21 -7.24
C THR A 66 -9.78 0.96 -7.28
N VAL A 67 -11.10 1.09 -7.19
CA VAL A 67 -12.04 -0.04 -7.33
C VAL A 67 -11.94 -0.64 -8.73
N LEU A 68 -11.90 0.18 -9.79
CA LEU A 68 -11.72 -0.29 -11.16
C LEU A 68 -10.39 -1.03 -11.34
N ALA A 69 -9.31 -0.55 -10.72
CA ALA A 69 -8.02 -1.25 -10.73
C ALA A 69 -8.13 -2.63 -10.10
N ILE A 70 -8.76 -2.76 -8.92
CA ILE A 70 -9.01 -4.06 -8.28
C ILE A 70 -9.77 -4.99 -9.23
N VAL A 71 -10.89 -4.51 -9.79
CA VAL A 71 -11.75 -5.31 -10.69
C VAL A 71 -10.96 -5.79 -11.91
N VAL A 72 -10.21 -4.90 -12.58
CA VAL A 72 -9.43 -5.24 -13.77
C VAL A 72 -8.33 -6.25 -13.44
N PHE A 73 -7.57 -6.05 -12.36
CA PHE A 73 -6.48 -6.94 -12.00
C PHE A 73 -6.96 -8.34 -11.64
N LEU A 74 -8.08 -8.46 -10.95
CA LEU A 74 -8.70 -9.74 -10.62
C LEU A 74 -9.34 -10.41 -11.84
N TRP A 75 -10.09 -9.64 -12.65
CA TRP A 75 -10.73 -10.16 -13.88
C TRP A 75 -9.71 -10.67 -14.89
N ARG A 76 -8.62 -9.92 -15.08
CA ARG A 76 -7.50 -10.31 -15.97
C ARG A 76 -6.63 -11.41 -15.36
N ARG A 77 -6.85 -11.77 -14.11
CA ARG A 77 -6.03 -12.71 -13.32
C ARG A 77 -4.55 -12.31 -13.30
N TRP A 78 -4.27 -11.02 -13.36
CA TRP A 78 -2.91 -10.48 -13.17
C TRP A 78 -2.46 -10.62 -11.73
N ALA A 79 -3.42 -10.59 -10.80
CA ALA A 79 -3.25 -10.96 -9.40
C ALA A 79 -4.34 -11.94 -9.00
N VAL A 80 -4.07 -12.77 -8.00
CA VAL A 80 -4.99 -13.79 -7.51
C VAL A 80 -5.12 -13.69 -5.99
N LEU A 81 -6.35 -13.49 -5.53
CA LEU A 81 -6.68 -13.59 -4.11
C LEU A 81 -6.92 -15.05 -3.76
N GLY A 82 -5.91 -15.68 -3.17
CA GLY A 82 -5.97 -17.07 -2.77
C GLY A 82 -5.13 -17.34 -1.54
N LEU A 83 -5.38 -18.48 -0.90
CA LEU A 83 -4.69 -18.86 0.33
C LEU A 83 -3.21 -19.22 0.12
N GLY A 84 -2.77 -19.45 -1.13
CA GLY A 84 -1.40 -19.84 -1.42
C GLY A 84 -1.01 -21.11 -0.65
N ARG A 85 -0.05 -21.00 0.26
CA ARG A 85 0.41 -22.09 1.15
C ARG A 85 -0.33 -22.13 2.48
N ILE A 86 -1.25 -21.18 2.72
CA ILE A 86 -2.02 -21.07 3.97
C ILE A 86 -3.11 -22.13 3.95
N ARG A 87 -3.11 -23.00 4.95
CA ARG A 87 -4.20 -23.96 5.13
C ARG A 87 -5.45 -23.22 5.66
N ARG A 88 -6.64 -23.63 5.26
CA ARG A 88 -7.89 -23.02 5.75
C ARG A 88 -7.98 -22.96 7.27
N ALA A 89 -7.53 -23.99 7.96
CA ALA A 89 -7.50 -24.05 9.42
C ALA A 89 -6.52 -23.03 10.08
N ASP A 90 -5.58 -22.48 9.33
CA ASP A 90 -4.58 -21.56 9.83
C ASP A 90 -4.89 -20.09 9.47
N VAL A 91 -5.95 -19.79 8.71
CA VAL A 91 -6.28 -18.45 8.23
C VAL A 91 -6.35 -17.44 9.38
N LEU A 92 -7.07 -17.74 10.46
CA LEU A 92 -7.16 -16.87 11.62
C LEU A 92 -5.80 -16.64 12.29
N LYS A 93 -4.97 -17.69 12.42
CA LYS A 93 -3.63 -17.57 13.00
C LYS A 93 -2.73 -16.67 12.14
N VAL A 94 -2.81 -16.82 10.82
CA VAL A 94 -2.05 -15.98 9.87
C VAL A 94 -2.51 -14.53 9.96
N PHE A 95 -3.82 -14.28 10.04
CA PHE A 95 -4.37 -12.96 10.22
C PHE A 95 -3.85 -12.31 11.52
N LEU A 96 -3.97 -13.00 12.66
CA LEU A 96 -3.47 -12.50 13.94
C LEU A 96 -1.95 -12.25 13.92
N MET A 97 -1.17 -13.16 13.32
CA MET A 97 0.27 -12.99 13.21
C MET A 97 0.66 -11.86 12.24
N ALA A 98 -0.16 -11.56 11.23
CA ALA A 98 0.03 -10.39 10.37
C ALA A 98 -0.19 -9.08 11.15
N ILE A 99 -1.20 -9.02 12.02
CA ILE A 99 -1.40 -7.88 12.94
C ILE A 99 -0.23 -7.75 13.92
N VAL A 100 0.25 -8.85 14.51
CA VAL A 100 1.44 -8.83 15.39
C VAL A 100 2.67 -8.31 14.63
N LEU A 101 2.84 -8.72 13.38
CA LEU A 101 3.92 -8.24 12.52
C LEU A 101 3.81 -6.74 12.25
N PHE A 102 2.61 -6.22 11.99
CA PHE A 102 2.36 -4.78 11.84
C PHE A 102 2.71 -4.02 13.12
N ILE A 103 2.22 -4.46 14.29
CA ILE A 103 2.53 -3.84 15.58
C ILE A 103 4.05 -3.79 15.82
N GLY A 104 4.77 -4.86 15.47
CA GLY A 104 6.22 -4.91 15.59
C GLY A 104 6.98 -4.02 14.61
N TRP A 105 6.37 -3.71 13.45
CA TRP A 105 6.94 -2.83 12.42
C TRP A 105 6.75 -1.35 12.73
N TYR A 106 5.58 -0.95 13.27
CA TYR A 106 5.11 0.43 13.34
C TYR A 106 6.08 1.37 14.07
N LEU A 107 6.41 1.09 15.34
CA LEU A 107 7.29 1.98 16.13
C LEU A 107 8.74 2.05 15.64
N PRO A 108 9.39 0.98 15.17
CA PRO A 108 10.69 1.07 14.50
C PRO A 108 10.69 1.94 13.24
N GLU A 109 9.60 1.92 12.46
CA GLU A 109 9.45 2.78 11.30
C GLU A 109 9.30 4.24 11.70
N GLU A 110 8.45 4.57 12.66
CA GLU A 110 8.28 5.92 13.21
C GLU A 110 9.60 6.49 13.71
N LEU A 111 10.33 5.72 14.53
CA LEU A 111 11.66 6.11 15.00
C LEU A 111 12.63 6.36 13.83
N LEU A 112 12.61 5.52 12.82
CA LEU A 112 13.49 5.68 11.66
C LEU A 112 13.13 6.94 10.86
N GLN A 113 11.84 7.24 10.67
CA GLN A 113 11.37 8.47 10.03
C GLN A 113 11.82 9.72 10.81
N ARG A 114 11.77 9.67 12.12
CA ARG A 114 12.25 10.75 12.99
C ARG A 114 13.77 10.96 12.93
N LEU A 115 14.54 9.88 12.77
CA LEU A 115 16.02 9.95 12.71
C LEU A 115 16.56 10.31 11.32
N VAL A 116 15.78 10.04 10.28
CA VAL A 116 16.17 10.25 8.88
C VAL A 116 15.24 11.32 8.29
N GLU A 117 15.70 12.56 8.29
CA GLU A 117 14.95 13.67 7.70
C GLU A 117 14.91 13.51 6.17
N VAL A 118 13.75 13.10 5.66
CA VAL A 118 13.47 13.07 4.22
C VAL A 118 12.54 14.24 3.90
N PRO A 119 12.88 15.11 2.93
CA PRO A 119 11.98 16.19 2.54
C PRO A 119 10.63 15.65 2.07
N ASP A 120 9.54 16.17 2.63
CA ASP A 120 8.19 15.89 2.15
C ASP A 120 7.76 16.94 1.12
N ASN A 121 7.05 16.52 0.08
CA ASN A 121 6.50 17.41 -0.94
C ASN A 121 4.95 17.48 -0.87
N LEU A 122 4.34 16.78 0.07
CA LEU A 122 2.91 16.79 0.32
C LEU A 122 2.63 17.63 1.58
N SER A 123 1.89 18.72 1.42
CA SER A 123 1.45 19.51 2.57
C SER A 123 0.31 18.81 3.34
N ASP A 124 0.19 19.10 4.64
CA ASP A 124 -0.92 18.60 5.48
C ASP A 124 -2.28 18.92 4.85
N LYS A 125 -2.41 20.10 4.22
CA LYS A 125 -3.63 20.53 3.53
C LYS A 125 -3.96 19.63 2.33
N GLU A 126 -2.96 19.31 1.51
CA GLU A 126 -3.15 18.42 0.35
C GLU A 126 -3.52 17.00 0.80
N PHE A 127 -2.86 16.50 1.83
CA PHE A 127 -3.19 15.20 2.41
C PHE A 127 -4.62 15.18 2.97
N GLU A 128 -5.02 16.20 3.72
CA GLU A 128 -6.39 16.35 4.25
C GLU A 128 -7.43 16.40 3.12
N GLN A 129 -7.14 17.09 2.02
CA GLN A 129 -8.02 17.15 0.86
C GLN A 129 -8.20 15.78 0.19
N LEU A 130 -7.11 15.05 -0.05
CA LEU A 130 -7.12 13.72 -0.67
C LEU A 130 -7.84 12.68 0.17
N THR A 131 -7.81 12.82 1.49
CA THR A 131 -8.40 11.88 2.45
C THR A 131 -9.75 12.34 3.00
N SER A 132 -10.26 13.50 2.53
CA SER A 132 -11.48 14.11 3.04
C SER A 132 -12.73 13.27 2.78
N GLY A 133 -13.67 13.32 3.73
CA GLY A 133 -14.96 12.64 3.65
C GLY A 133 -14.83 11.10 3.70
N LEU A 134 -15.98 10.45 3.64
CA LEU A 134 -16.06 8.98 3.77
C LEU A 134 -15.39 8.26 2.60
N ALA A 135 -15.48 8.81 1.39
CA ALA A 135 -14.86 8.20 0.21
C ALA A 135 -13.33 8.22 0.29
N GLY A 136 -12.72 9.36 0.65
CA GLY A 136 -11.28 9.48 0.83
C GLY A 136 -10.76 8.58 1.96
N LEU A 137 -11.48 8.53 3.08
CA LEU A 137 -11.14 7.65 4.20
C LEU A 137 -11.16 6.18 3.80
N ILE A 138 -12.23 5.71 3.14
CA ILE A 138 -12.35 4.30 2.71
C ILE A 138 -11.28 3.97 1.67
N ASP A 139 -11.04 4.87 0.72
CA ASP A 139 -10.02 4.66 -0.30
C ASP A 139 -8.64 4.52 0.34
N THR A 140 -8.19 5.51 1.07
CA THR A 140 -6.84 5.55 1.63
C THR A 140 -6.60 4.46 2.69
N ALA A 141 -7.58 4.19 3.57
CA ALA A 141 -7.40 3.21 4.63
C ALA A 141 -7.46 1.76 4.12
N VAL A 142 -8.29 1.47 3.10
CA VAL A 142 -8.62 0.08 2.75
C VAL A 142 -8.45 -0.22 1.27
N VAL A 143 -9.08 0.56 0.38
CA VAL A 143 -9.22 0.17 -1.03
C VAL A 143 -7.91 0.37 -1.79
N ALA A 144 -7.22 1.48 -1.58
CA ALA A 144 -5.91 1.74 -2.17
C ALA A 144 -4.86 0.69 -1.73
N PRO A 145 -4.68 0.39 -0.43
CA PRO A 145 -3.81 -0.72 0.00
C PRO A 145 -4.09 -2.05 -0.70
N ILE A 146 -5.36 -2.42 -0.86
CA ILE A 146 -5.72 -3.65 -1.58
C ILE A 146 -5.29 -3.57 -3.04
N SER A 147 -5.58 -2.45 -3.73
CA SER A 147 -5.23 -2.26 -5.14
C SER A 147 -3.72 -2.28 -5.38
N GLU A 148 -2.96 -1.68 -4.48
CA GLU A 148 -1.51 -1.63 -4.51
C GLU A 148 -0.86 -3.00 -4.27
N GLU A 149 -1.41 -3.81 -3.34
CA GLU A 149 -0.95 -5.19 -3.16
C GLU A 149 -1.25 -6.06 -4.39
N LEU A 150 -2.40 -5.87 -5.04
CA LEU A 150 -2.71 -6.56 -6.30
C LEU A 150 -1.72 -6.18 -7.41
N LEU A 151 -1.38 -4.89 -7.54
CA LEU A 151 -0.37 -4.43 -8.49
C LEU A 151 1.02 -4.97 -8.13
N CYS A 152 1.51 -4.61 -6.95
CA CYS A 152 2.92 -4.78 -6.61
C CYS A 152 3.28 -6.21 -6.23
N ARG A 153 2.45 -6.89 -5.40
CA ARG A 153 2.74 -8.26 -4.93
C ARG A 153 2.10 -9.30 -5.82
N GLY A 154 0.90 -9.02 -6.33
CA GLY A 154 0.21 -9.91 -7.25
C GLY A 154 0.86 -9.93 -8.63
N ALA A 155 0.74 -8.84 -9.35
CA ALA A 155 1.13 -8.76 -10.76
C ALA A 155 2.65 -8.61 -10.92
N ILE A 156 3.27 -7.58 -10.33
CA ILE A 156 4.69 -7.26 -10.54
C ILE A 156 5.59 -8.32 -9.90
N LEU A 157 5.49 -8.53 -8.57
CA LEU A 157 6.32 -9.54 -7.90
C LEU A 157 6.05 -10.94 -8.45
N GLY A 158 4.78 -11.30 -8.70
CA GLY A 158 4.43 -12.58 -9.33
C GLY A 158 5.10 -12.79 -10.68
N THR A 159 5.19 -11.75 -11.51
CA THR A 159 5.91 -11.77 -12.79
C THR A 159 7.42 -11.88 -12.59
N LEU A 160 8.00 -11.06 -11.70
CA LEU A 160 9.44 -11.08 -11.40
C LEU A 160 9.91 -12.42 -10.85
N LEU A 161 9.12 -13.08 -9.99
CA LEU A 161 9.42 -14.41 -9.48
C LEU A 161 9.43 -15.48 -10.58
N LYS A 162 8.60 -15.33 -11.62
CA LYS A 162 8.64 -16.19 -12.82
C LYS A 162 9.87 -15.93 -13.69
N MET A 163 10.27 -14.65 -13.81
CA MET A 163 11.48 -14.26 -14.57
C MET A 163 12.77 -14.69 -13.84
N MET A 164 12.77 -14.63 -12.52
CA MET A 164 13.95 -14.85 -11.68
C MET A 164 13.71 -15.89 -10.56
N PRO A 165 13.35 -17.15 -10.90
CA PRO A 165 12.93 -18.13 -9.89
C PRO A 165 14.04 -18.48 -8.89
N ARG A 166 15.31 -18.34 -9.29
CA ARG A 166 16.47 -18.60 -8.43
C ARG A 166 16.92 -17.38 -7.59
N ARG A 167 16.30 -16.21 -7.79
CA ARG A 167 16.69 -14.95 -7.14
C ARG A 167 15.48 -14.22 -6.54
N PRO A 168 14.71 -14.85 -5.64
CA PRO A 168 13.47 -14.27 -5.14
C PRO A 168 13.67 -12.94 -4.41
N TRP A 169 14.80 -12.77 -3.70
CA TRP A 169 15.11 -11.51 -3.02
C TRP A 169 15.32 -10.35 -4.00
N VAL A 170 15.92 -10.60 -5.16
CA VAL A 170 16.05 -9.57 -6.21
C VAL A 170 14.68 -9.16 -6.71
N ALA A 171 13.77 -10.12 -6.92
CA ALA A 171 12.39 -9.84 -7.31
C ALA A 171 11.66 -9.00 -6.24
N ILE A 172 11.83 -9.33 -4.96
CA ILE A 172 11.24 -8.60 -3.84
C ILE A 172 11.76 -7.17 -3.79
N VAL A 173 13.09 -6.97 -3.89
CA VAL A 173 13.71 -5.63 -3.88
C VAL A 173 13.19 -4.79 -5.04
N ILE A 174 13.15 -5.32 -6.27
CA ILE A 174 12.64 -4.58 -7.43
C ILE A 174 11.16 -4.19 -7.22
N SER A 175 10.31 -5.13 -6.77
CA SER A 175 8.91 -4.85 -6.48
C SER A 175 8.73 -3.79 -5.38
N ALA A 176 9.57 -3.82 -4.35
CA ALA A 176 9.56 -2.85 -3.26
C ALA A 176 9.99 -1.45 -3.71
N LEU A 177 11.02 -1.35 -4.55
CA LEU A 177 11.45 -0.08 -5.13
C LEU A 177 10.37 0.52 -6.04
N ILE A 178 9.71 -0.30 -6.87
CA ILE A 178 8.58 0.15 -7.69
C ILE A 178 7.45 0.65 -6.79
N PHE A 179 7.15 -0.07 -5.70
CA PHE A 179 6.12 0.34 -4.72
C PHE A 179 6.43 1.69 -4.09
N GLY A 180 7.67 1.97 -3.69
CA GLY A 180 8.05 3.29 -3.20
C GLY A 180 7.87 4.37 -4.29
N VAL A 181 8.41 4.14 -5.48
CA VAL A 181 8.45 5.14 -6.56
C VAL A 181 7.05 5.56 -7.05
N ILE A 182 6.08 4.66 -7.09
CA ILE A 182 4.71 5.00 -7.56
C ILE A 182 3.99 6.02 -6.68
N HIS A 183 4.43 6.24 -5.44
CA HIS A 183 3.83 7.24 -4.55
C HIS A 183 4.23 8.68 -4.89
N LEU A 184 5.32 8.90 -5.64
CA LEU A 184 5.81 10.22 -6.07
C LEU A 184 6.07 11.21 -4.92
N ASN A 185 6.14 10.74 -3.68
CA ASN A 185 6.44 11.48 -2.47
C ASN A 185 7.76 10.97 -1.89
N PRO A 186 8.78 11.80 -1.65
CA PRO A 186 10.09 11.36 -1.21
C PRO A 186 10.09 10.53 0.08
N VAL A 187 9.27 10.90 1.06
CA VAL A 187 9.11 10.15 2.32
C VAL A 187 8.55 8.77 2.04
N GLN A 188 7.44 8.71 1.31
CA GLN A 188 6.82 7.44 0.92
C GLN A 188 7.68 6.62 -0.04
N MET A 189 8.52 7.24 -0.86
CA MET A 189 9.48 6.52 -1.71
C MET A 189 10.48 5.73 -0.88
N VAL A 190 11.03 6.33 0.16
CA VAL A 190 12.03 5.69 1.02
C VAL A 190 11.37 4.68 1.95
N PHE A 191 10.43 5.11 2.78
CA PHE A 191 9.82 4.27 3.81
C PHE A 191 8.83 3.26 3.20
N GLY A 192 8.12 3.63 2.15
CA GLY A 192 7.30 2.71 1.37
C GLY A 192 8.13 1.61 0.70
N ALA A 193 9.34 1.90 0.20
CA ALA A 193 10.23 0.86 -0.32
C ALA A 193 10.69 -0.11 0.79
N LEU A 194 11.06 0.40 1.98
CA LEU A 194 11.40 -0.43 3.14
C LEU A 194 10.22 -1.30 3.57
N TYR A 195 9.05 -0.70 3.70
CA TYR A 195 7.81 -1.42 3.98
C TYR A 195 7.46 -2.43 2.89
N GLY A 196 7.72 -2.05 1.64
CA GLY A 196 7.58 -2.89 0.46
C GLY A 196 8.39 -4.18 0.51
N LEU A 197 9.58 -4.16 1.11
CA LEU A 197 10.39 -5.36 1.34
C LEU A 197 9.68 -6.34 2.28
N LEU A 198 9.13 -5.85 3.37
CA LEU A 198 8.39 -6.66 4.34
C LEU A 198 7.16 -7.32 3.70
N LEU A 199 6.33 -6.52 3.01
CA LEU A 199 5.11 -6.99 2.34
C LEU A 199 5.44 -7.97 1.21
N GLY A 200 6.47 -7.69 0.41
CA GLY A 200 6.94 -8.57 -0.66
C GLY A 200 7.47 -9.90 -0.15
N TRP A 201 8.23 -9.87 0.94
CA TRP A 201 8.70 -11.08 1.61
C TRP A 201 7.52 -11.91 2.14
N LEU A 202 6.53 -11.28 2.77
CA LEU A 202 5.37 -11.95 3.34
C LEU A 202 4.51 -12.63 2.26
N ALA A 203 4.25 -11.92 1.14
CA ALA A 203 3.54 -12.45 -0.01
C ALA A 203 4.30 -13.63 -0.65
N TRP A 204 5.60 -13.48 -0.87
CA TRP A 204 6.45 -14.56 -1.39
C TRP A 204 6.48 -15.77 -0.44
N ARG A 205 6.65 -15.53 0.86
CA ARG A 205 6.78 -16.59 1.87
C ARG A 205 5.52 -17.42 2.02
N THR A 206 4.36 -16.78 1.98
CA THR A 206 3.06 -17.45 2.11
C THR A 206 2.47 -17.89 0.76
N GLY A 207 2.95 -17.34 -0.34
CA GLY A 207 2.36 -17.51 -1.68
C GLY A 207 0.93 -16.95 -1.76
N SER A 208 0.59 -16.02 -0.87
CA SER A 208 -0.74 -15.39 -0.73
C SER A 208 -0.59 -13.89 -0.54
N LEU A 209 -1.51 -13.11 -1.10
CA LEU A 209 -1.60 -11.67 -0.89
C LEU A 209 -2.28 -11.31 0.43
N LEU A 210 -3.06 -12.23 1.02
CA LEU A 210 -3.89 -11.92 2.19
C LEU A 210 -3.09 -11.38 3.38
N PRO A 211 -1.95 -11.95 3.79
CA PRO A 211 -1.20 -11.41 4.92
C PRO A 211 -0.61 -10.04 4.65
N SER A 212 -0.09 -9.77 3.44
CA SER A 212 0.44 -8.45 3.07
C SER A 212 -0.69 -7.41 3.00
N ILE A 213 -1.85 -7.75 2.46
CA ILE A 213 -3.03 -6.88 2.48
C ILE A 213 -3.43 -6.54 3.93
N VAL A 214 -3.48 -7.51 4.84
CA VAL A 214 -3.83 -7.28 6.24
C VAL A 214 -2.86 -6.31 6.90
N VAL A 215 -1.57 -6.51 6.73
CA VAL A 215 -0.52 -5.65 7.28
C VAL A 215 -0.65 -4.24 6.70
N HIS A 216 -0.84 -4.11 5.39
CA HIS A 216 -0.92 -2.84 4.70
C HIS A 216 -2.19 -2.05 5.09
N VAL A 217 -3.36 -2.70 5.08
CA VAL A 217 -4.61 -2.09 5.53
C VAL A 217 -4.52 -1.66 6.99
N ALA A 218 -3.91 -2.48 7.87
CA ALA A 218 -3.73 -2.11 9.26
C ALA A 218 -2.87 -0.84 9.41
N ASN A 219 -1.78 -0.73 8.64
CA ASN A 219 -0.93 0.45 8.62
C ASN A 219 -1.71 1.71 8.21
N ASN A 220 -2.33 1.69 7.03
CA ASN A 220 -3.04 2.84 6.51
C ASN A 220 -4.26 3.22 7.38
N THR A 221 -4.98 2.23 7.90
CA THR A 221 -6.09 2.47 8.83
C THR A 221 -5.60 3.12 10.12
N THR A 222 -4.44 2.72 10.64
CA THR A 222 -3.86 3.32 11.84
C THR A 222 -3.52 4.80 11.60
N VAL A 223 -2.85 5.11 10.50
CA VAL A 223 -2.53 6.50 10.11
C VAL A 223 -3.81 7.33 9.96
N MET A 224 -4.83 6.79 9.27
CA MET A 224 -6.08 7.52 9.00
C MET A 224 -6.98 7.72 10.22
N LEU A 225 -6.97 6.79 11.16
CA LEU A 225 -7.84 6.83 12.34
C LEU A 225 -7.11 7.25 13.62
N MET A 226 -5.82 7.57 13.54
CA MET A 226 -5.06 8.01 14.70
C MET A 226 -5.61 9.34 15.22
N PRO A 227 -6.10 9.40 16.46
CA PRO A 227 -6.59 10.65 17.01
C PRO A 227 -5.41 11.61 17.24
N ALA A 228 -5.61 12.91 17.02
CA ALA A 228 -4.60 13.95 17.21
C ALA A 228 -3.99 13.95 18.64
N SER A 229 -4.71 13.42 19.63
CA SER A 229 -4.19 13.24 21.00
C SER A 229 -3.13 12.15 21.07
N ALA A 230 -3.30 11.03 20.34
CA ALA A 230 -2.31 9.94 20.31
C ALA A 230 -1.10 10.34 19.47
N GLU A 231 -1.30 11.00 18.33
CA GLU A 231 -0.24 11.59 17.52
C GLU A 231 0.64 12.54 18.34
N LYS A 232 0.04 13.46 19.12
CA LYS A 232 0.78 14.35 20.03
C LYS A 232 1.59 13.60 21.08
N VAL A 233 1.11 12.46 21.57
CA VAL A 233 1.87 11.63 22.53
C VAL A 233 3.11 11.07 21.85
N ILE A 234 2.99 10.56 20.62
CA ILE A 234 4.11 9.98 19.87
C ILE A 234 5.13 11.07 19.54
N VAL A 235 4.70 12.19 18.96
CA VAL A 235 5.57 13.31 18.58
C VAL A 235 6.33 13.91 19.77
N ASN A 236 5.69 14.01 20.95
CA ASN A 236 6.31 14.57 22.17
C ASN A 236 7.03 13.52 23.02
N MET A 237 7.11 12.27 22.58
CA MET A 237 7.80 11.23 23.31
C MET A 237 9.32 11.51 23.35
N SER A 238 9.95 11.25 24.51
CA SER A 238 11.40 11.38 24.58
C SER A 238 12.07 10.35 23.67
N LEU A 239 13.19 10.72 23.03
CA LEU A 239 13.94 9.80 22.15
C LEU A 239 14.32 8.50 22.87
N ILE A 240 14.66 8.58 24.17
CA ILE A 240 14.98 7.39 24.96
C ILE A 240 13.77 6.45 25.06
N THR A 241 12.58 7.00 25.38
CA THR A 241 11.35 6.21 25.48
C THR A 241 11.01 5.57 24.13
N GLU A 242 11.11 6.33 23.06
CA GLU A 242 10.85 5.86 21.70
C GLU A 242 11.80 4.73 21.29
N VAL A 243 13.11 4.87 21.53
CA VAL A 243 14.11 3.83 21.29
C VAL A 243 13.83 2.55 22.10
N LEU A 244 13.42 2.69 23.37
CA LEU A 244 13.07 1.54 24.19
C LEU A 244 11.83 0.81 23.65
N LEU A 245 10.78 1.55 23.27
CA LEU A 245 9.56 0.99 22.72
C LEU A 245 9.80 0.36 21.33
N ALA A 246 10.57 1.03 20.48
CA ALA A 246 11.00 0.46 19.20
C ALA A 246 11.82 -0.83 19.38
N GLY A 247 12.68 -0.88 20.41
CA GLY A 247 13.43 -2.09 20.77
C GLY A 247 12.51 -3.26 21.16
N VAL A 248 11.49 -3.00 21.96
CA VAL A 248 10.46 -4.02 22.31
C VAL A 248 9.69 -4.44 21.04
N SER A 249 9.28 -3.48 20.20
CA SER A 249 8.58 -3.75 18.95
C SER A 249 9.42 -4.58 17.97
N LEU A 250 10.73 -4.37 17.89
CA LEU A 250 11.64 -5.22 17.11
C LEU A 250 11.65 -6.66 17.59
N ILE A 251 11.55 -6.93 18.88
CA ILE A 251 11.41 -8.30 19.42
C ILE A 251 10.09 -8.93 18.94
N VAL A 252 9.00 -8.15 18.97
CA VAL A 252 7.68 -8.58 18.47
C VAL A 252 7.77 -8.87 16.96
N LEU A 253 8.35 -7.95 16.19
CA LEU A 253 8.58 -8.10 14.76
C LEU A 253 9.38 -9.38 14.45
N PHE A 254 10.53 -9.55 15.12
CA PHE A 254 11.37 -10.74 14.92
C PHE A 254 10.63 -12.04 15.25
N THR A 255 9.82 -12.04 16.30
CA THR A 255 9.02 -13.22 16.69
C THR A 255 8.00 -13.55 15.60
N ALA A 256 7.30 -12.55 15.06
CA ALA A 256 6.35 -12.74 13.96
C ALA A 256 7.04 -13.22 12.68
N LEU A 257 8.15 -12.59 12.30
CA LEU A 257 8.96 -13.00 11.14
C LEU A 257 9.45 -14.44 11.27
N ARG A 258 9.95 -14.82 12.46
CA ARG A 258 10.39 -16.19 12.76
C ARG A 258 9.24 -17.19 12.63
N TRP A 259 8.03 -16.83 13.15
CA TRP A 259 6.85 -17.68 13.05
C TRP A 259 6.49 -17.94 11.57
N PHE A 260 6.40 -16.91 10.74
CA PHE A 260 6.15 -17.05 9.31
C PHE A 260 7.26 -17.87 8.63
N ASN A 261 8.52 -17.64 8.99
CA ASN A 261 9.65 -18.35 8.42
C ASN A 261 9.65 -19.85 8.74
N LEU A 262 9.28 -20.21 9.95
CA LEU A 262 9.18 -21.63 10.36
C LEU A 262 7.96 -22.32 9.77
N ARG A 263 6.84 -21.59 9.65
CA ARG A 263 5.57 -22.16 9.18
C ARG A 263 5.53 -22.35 7.67
N TYR A 264 6.08 -21.41 6.92
CA TYR A 264 6.06 -21.39 5.45
C TYR A 264 7.48 -21.53 4.88
N LYS A 265 8.10 -22.69 5.06
CA LYS A 265 9.41 -22.97 4.47
C LYS A 265 9.30 -22.97 2.94
N TYR A 266 10.23 -22.29 2.27
CA TYR A 266 10.40 -22.40 0.83
C TYR A 266 11.05 -23.77 0.56
N ILE A 267 10.41 -24.60 -0.24
CA ILE A 267 10.93 -25.87 -0.74
C ILE A 267 11.68 -25.59 -2.02
#